data_fb813a1d0fa6638d87ac997cb9b5033d
#
_entry.id   fb813a1d0fa6638d87ac997cb9b5033d
#
_cell.length_a   1.000
_cell.length_b   1.000
_cell.length_c   1.000
_cell.angle_alpha   90.00
_cell.angle_beta   90.00
_cell.angle_gamma   90.00
#
_symmetry.space_group_name_H-M   'P 1'
#
loop_
_entity.id
_entity.type
_entity.pdbx_description
1 polymer ?
#
loop_
_entity_poly.entity_id
_entity_poly.type
_entity_poly.pdbx_seq_one_letter_code
_entity_poly.pdbx_strand_id
1 'polypeptide(L)'
;MSNKCLVIVVTYNSEKHIQWCVSGLDNINSDLEIRIVDSGSKDTEYLDHLISTNKLSVIKEENIGFVAGNNKALYDLDKFDWVLFLNPDARIESGCLEKLLSFAALPEQNNVGMLTVPLVRYDIHANKSLNVFDSVGIACNYYGRWQDIKANEPQIDIEETFTLAEAICGAFMLTRVSALTQCVDSKGLPGFERTYYMYKEDIEISQRLVKAGWRLGIYNECTAFHCRGWNASRKAVPYWAKWHSAINDVDVAKKYKWRALPLALSKLAWVKFVEKK
;
A
#
# COMPACT_ATOMS: atom_id res chain seq x y z
N MET A 1 -3.52 -12.21 -23.06
CA MET A 1 -4.10 -10.90 -22.75
C MET A 1 -2.96 -10.03 -22.27
N SER A 2 -2.87 -8.79 -22.72
CA SER A 2 -1.85 -7.83 -22.26
C SER A 2 -2.20 -7.46 -20.81
N ASN A 3 -1.34 -7.79 -19.86
CA ASN A 3 -1.51 -7.40 -18.44
C ASN A 3 -0.94 -5.98 -18.25
N LYS A 4 -1.73 -4.97 -18.63
CA LYS A 4 -1.32 -3.57 -18.44
C LYS A 4 -1.43 -3.16 -16.98
N CYS A 5 -0.34 -2.64 -16.44
CA CYS A 5 -0.28 -2.23 -15.05
C CYS A 5 0.11 -0.76 -14.90
N LEU A 6 -0.72 0.00 -14.20
CA LEU A 6 -0.39 1.33 -13.73
C LEU A 6 0.26 1.23 -12.35
N VAL A 7 1.48 1.76 -12.20
CA VAL A 7 2.15 1.89 -10.91
C VAL A 7 2.02 3.32 -10.41
N ILE A 8 1.50 3.49 -9.20
CA ILE A 8 1.33 4.79 -8.56
C ILE A 8 2.24 4.85 -7.33
N VAL A 9 3.07 5.88 -7.28
CA VAL A 9 3.97 6.16 -6.16
C VAL A 9 3.74 7.57 -5.66
N VAL A 10 3.39 7.72 -4.39
CA VAL A 10 3.28 9.05 -3.75
C VAL A 10 4.56 9.36 -2.99
N THR A 11 5.19 10.51 -3.30
CA THR A 11 6.43 10.95 -2.67
C THR A 11 6.21 12.15 -1.75
N TYR A 12 7.00 12.19 -0.69
CA TYR A 12 7.17 13.35 0.20
C TYR A 12 8.56 13.29 0.82
N ASN A 13 9.48 14.15 0.36
CA ASN A 13 10.91 14.14 0.74
C ASN A 13 11.52 12.71 0.62
N SER A 14 11.32 12.07 -0.54
CA SER A 14 11.67 10.66 -0.78
C SER A 14 12.96 10.48 -1.59
N GLU A 15 13.81 11.48 -1.65
CA GLU A 15 15.03 11.52 -2.45
C GLU A 15 15.96 10.33 -2.22
N LYS A 16 15.97 9.77 -1.02
CA LYS A 16 16.82 8.62 -0.66
C LYS A 16 16.34 7.28 -1.20
N HIS A 17 15.03 7.17 -1.50
CA HIS A 17 14.39 5.88 -1.74
C HIS A 17 13.82 5.75 -3.15
N ILE A 18 13.34 6.86 -3.74
CA ILE A 18 12.51 6.80 -4.94
C ILE A 18 13.22 6.17 -6.15
N GLN A 19 14.50 6.48 -6.39
CA GLN A 19 15.24 5.85 -7.49
C GLN A 19 15.42 4.34 -7.24
N TRP A 20 15.67 3.93 -6.00
CA TRP A 20 15.74 2.52 -5.63
C TRP A 20 14.40 1.80 -5.83
N CYS A 21 13.29 2.43 -5.47
CA CYS A 21 11.93 1.94 -5.72
C CYS A 21 11.68 1.74 -7.22
N VAL A 22 11.88 2.80 -8.03
CA VAL A 22 11.62 2.81 -9.47
C VAL A 22 12.48 1.79 -10.21
N SER A 23 13.78 1.66 -9.87
CA SER A 23 14.66 0.69 -10.51
C SER A 23 14.29 -0.78 -10.25
N GLY A 24 13.45 -1.08 -9.27
CA GLY A 24 12.85 -2.41 -9.08
C GLY A 24 11.79 -2.75 -10.13
N LEU A 25 11.31 -1.76 -10.86
CA LEU A 25 10.31 -1.89 -11.93
C LEU A 25 10.94 -1.94 -13.33
N ASP A 26 12.26 -1.79 -13.44
CA ASP A 26 12.95 -1.80 -14.72
C ASP A 26 13.08 -3.22 -15.29
N ASN A 27 13.22 -3.30 -16.63
CA ASN A 27 13.39 -4.54 -17.38
C ASN A 27 12.26 -5.56 -17.21
N ILE A 28 11.06 -5.08 -16.94
CA ILE A 28 9.86 -5.89 -16.85
C ILE A 28 9.24 -6.01 -18.24
N ASN A 29 8.98 -7.24 -18.70
CA ASN A 29 8.36 -7.52 -20.00
C ASN A 29 6.84 -7.28 -20.04
N SER A 30 6.32 -6.52 -19.09
CA SER A 30 4.91 -6.12 -19.01
C SER A 30 4.75 -4.66 -19.41
N ASP A 31 3.58 -4.31 -19.94
CA ASP A 31 3.24 -2.93 -20.30
C ASP A 31 2.98 -2.12 -19.03
N LEU A 32 4.00 -1.43 -18.52
CA LEU A 32 3.95 -0.61 -17.31
C LEU A 32 3.91 0.89 -17.63
N GLU A 33 3.07 1.60 -16.90
CA GLU A 33 3.12 3.06 -16.79
C GLU A 33 3.31 3.44 -15.31
N ILE A 34 4.31 4.29 -15.03
CA ILE A 34 4.60 4.76 -13.68
C ILE A 34 4.14 6.21 -13.55
N ARG A 35 3.30 6.48 -12.56
CA ARG A 35 2.88 7.84 -12.17
C ARG A 35 3.34 8.13 -10.76
N ILE A 36 4.23 9.12 -10.66
CA ILE A 36 4.72 9.62 -9.37
C ILE A 36 3.94 10.88 -9.05
N VAL A 37 3.37 10.95 -7.85
CA VAL A 37 2.73 12.15 -7.34
C VAL A 37 3.55 12.66 -6.16
N ASP A 38 4.20 13.79 -6.34
CA ASP A 38 4.86 14.47 -5.24
C ASP A 38 3.84 15.29 -4.45
N SER A 39 3.73 14.99 -3.16
CA SER A 39 2.79 15.63 -2.25
C SER A 39 3.50 16.68 -1.38
N GLY A 40 4.13 17.65 -2.03
CA GLY A 40 4.71 18.83 -1.39
C GLY A 40 6.06 18.61 -0.74
N SER A 41 6.97 17.90 -1.39
CA SER A 41 8.37 17.84 -0.96
C SER A 41 9.01 19.23 -0.93
N LYS A 42 9.96 19.42 -0.02
CA LYS A 42 10.71 20.69 0.09
C LYS A 42 11.58 20.96 -1.12
N ASP A 43 12.18 19.91 -1.63
CA ASP A 43 12.97 19.90 -2.85
C ASP A 43 12.41 18.82 -3.77
N THR A 44 12.23 19.13 -5.03
CA THR A 44 11.69 18.21 -6.04
C THR A 44 12.67 17.95 -7.18
N GLU A 45 13.90 18.49 -7.15
CA GLU A 45 14.89 18.31 -8.20
C GLU A 45 15.26 16.83 -8.42
N TYR A 46 15.25 16.03 -7.35
CA TYR A 46 15.52 14.60 -7.42
C TYR A 46 14.53 13.83 -8.32
N LEU A 47 13.34 14.36 -8.53
CA LEU A 47 12.33 13.75 -9.40
C LEU A 47 12.62 13.97 -10.88
N ASP A 48 13.30 15.05 -11.21
CA ASP A 48 13.64 15.40 -12.60
C ASP A 48 14.82 14.55 -13.13
N HIS A 49 15.52 13.86 -12.22
CA HIS A 49 16.67 12.98 -12.51
C HIS A 49 16.36 11.49 -12.43
N LEU A 50 15.09 11.12 -12.26
CA LEU A 50 14.70 9.70 -12.19
C LEU A 50 14.93 9.00 -13.52
N ILE A 51 15.57 7.83 -13.44
CA ILE A 51 15.84 6.96 -14.59
C ILE A 51 14.93 5.75 -14.50
N SER A 52 14.21 5.46 -15.57
CA SER A 52 13.39 4.26 -15.73
C SER A 52 13.34 3.82 -17.18
N THR A 53 13.28 2.51 -17.39
CA THR A 53 13.03 1.91 -18.71
C THR A 53 11.54 1.97 -19.10
N ASN A 54 10.66 2.25 -18.13
CA ASN A 54 9.23 2.35 -18.33
C ASN A 54 8.79 3.80 -18.60
N LYS A 55 7.57 3.95 -19.14
CA LYS A 55 6.93 5.26 -19.24
C LYS A 55 6.69 5.81 -17.84
N LEU A 56 7.35 6.91 -17.52
CA LEU A 56 7.29 7.56 -16.21
C LEU A 56 6.78 9.00 -16.36
N SER A 57 5.86 9.39 -15.49
CA SER A 57 5.37 10.76 -15.38
C SER A 57 5.37 11.23 -13.93
N VAL A 58 5.61 12.52 -13.72
CA VAL A 58 5.63 13.16 -12.39
C VAL A 58 4.58 14.25 -12.34
N ILE A 59 3.76 14.23 -11.28
CA ILE A 59 2.77 15.25 -10.95
C ILE A 59 3.24 15.90 -9.63
N LYS A 60 3.51 17.20 -9.66
CA LYS A 60 3.93 17.96 -8.47
C LYS A 60 2.73 18.71 -7.90
N GLU A 61 2.42 18.48 -6.63
CA GLU A 61 1.30 19.07 -5.90
C GLU A 61 1.79 19.72 -4.59
N GLU A 62 0.97 20.55 -3.97
CA GLU A 62 1.17 20.89 -2.56
C GLU A 62 0.98 19.63 -1.69
N ASN A 63 1.21 19.74 -0.37
CA ASN A 63 1.03 18.60 0.52
C ASN A 63 -0.46 18.24 0.67
N ILE A 64 -0.96 17.46 -0.28
CA ILE A 64 -2.35 16.96 -0.31
C ILE A 64 -2.55 15.65 0.48
N GLY A 65 -1.47 15.06 1.00
CA GLY A 65 -1.49 13.81 1.74
C GLY A 65 -1.43 12.57 0.85
N PHE A 66 -1.27 11.42 1.50
CA PHE A 66 -1.06 10.13 0.83
C PHE A 66 -2.28 9.69 0.01
N VAL A 67 -3.47 9.78 0.60
CA VAL A 67 -4.72 9.34 -0.05
C VAL A 67 -5.03 10.17 -1.28
N ALA A 68 -5.01 11.49 -1.16
CA ALA A 68 -5.29 12.37 -2.28
C ALA A 68 -4.22 12.26 -3.38
N GLY A 69 -2.94 12.08 -2.99
CA GLY A 69 -1.84 11.82 -3.93
C GLY A 69 -2.08 10.57 -4.77
N ASN A 70 -2.40 9.43 -4.16
CA ASN A 70 -2.71 8.21 -4.89
C ASN A 70 -3.94 8.39 -5.80
N ASN A 71 -5.00 9.00 -5.28
CA ASN A 71 -6.23 9.20 -6.05
C ASN A 71 -6.05 10.16 -7.24
N LYS A 72 -5.12 11.11 -7.15
CA LYS A 72 -4.79 12.06 -8.23
C LYS A 72 -4.26 11.36 -9.48
N ALA A 73 -3.56 10.25 -9.29
CA ALA A 73 -3.00 9.46 -10.39
C ALA A 73 -3.98 8.46 -11.02
N LEU A 74 -5.20 8.30 -10.49
CA LEU A 74 -6.22 7.36 -10.95
C LEU A 74 -7.06 7.96 -12.10
N TYR A 75 -6.43 8.25 -13.21
CA TYR A 75 -7.13 8.66 -14.45
C TYR A 75 -6.82 7.67 -15.57
N ASP A 76 -7.69 7.62 -16.60
CA ASP A 76 -7.57 6.69 -17.73
C ASP A 76 -7.46 5.22 -17.30
N LEU A 77 -8.20 4.82 -16.26
CA LEU A 77 -8.15 3.47 -15.71
C LEU A 77 -8.59 2.38 -16.68
N ASP A 78 -9.41 2.73 -17.66
CA ASP A 78 -9.87 1.86 -18.75
C ASP A 78 -8.72 1.33 -19.65
N LYS A 79 -7.54 1.94 -19.57
CA LYS A 79 -6.33 1.51 -20.29
C LYS A 79 -5.56 0.40 -19.58
N PHE A 80 -5.90 0.10 -18.33
CA PHE A 80 -5.14 -0.80 -17.46
C PHE A 80 -6.01 -1.95 -16.92
N ASP A 81 -5.38 -3.08 -16.66
CA ASP A 81 -5.99 -4.21 -15.99
C ASP A 81 -5.76 -4.15 -14.47
N TRP A 82 -4.61 -3.58 -14.09
CA TRP A 82 -4.11 -3.51 -12.72
C TRP A 82 -3.60 -2.13 -12.35
N VAL A 83 -3.75 -1.78 -11.08
CA VAL A 83 -3.09 -0.66 -10.41
C VAL A 83 -2.24 -1.20 -9.28
N LEU A 84 -0.94 -0.93 -9.30
CA LEU A 84 -0.04 -1.17 -8.19
C LEU A 84 0.14 0.13 -7.41
N PHE A 85 -0.42 0.21 -6.21
CA PHE A 85 -0.05 1.25 -5.25
C PHE A 85 1.23 0.80 -4.55
N LEU A 86 2.29 1.58 -4.68
CA LEU A 86 3.62 1.25 -4.20
C LEU A 86 4.19 2.41 -3.38
N ASN A 87 4.64 2.13 -2.17
CA ASN A 87 5.33 3.14 -1.38
C ASN A 87 6.69 3.51 -1.99
N PRO A 88 7.14 4.78 -1.87
CA PRO A 88 8.42 5.22 -2.41
C PRO A 88 9.63 4.54 -1.75
N ASP A 89 9.46 3.92 -0.59
CA ASP A 89 10.44 3.17 0.18
C ASP A 89 10.21 1.65 0.13
N ALA A 90 9.42 1.19 -0.87
CA ALA A 90 9.24 -0.22 -1.19
C ALA A 90 9.81 -0.56 -2.57
N ARG A 91 10.27 -1.79 -2.76
CA ARG A 91 10.83 -2.29 -4.01
C ARG A 91 10.47 -3.76 -4.20
N ILE A 92 9.95 -4.09 -5.37
CA ILE A 92 9.75 -5.49 -5.72
C ILE A 92 11.07 -6.13 -6.16
N GLU A 93 11.25 -7.40 -5.83
CA GLU A 93 12.39 -8.19 -6.31
C GLU A 93 12.30 -8.42 -7.82
N SER A 94 13.47 -8.47 -8.48
CA SER A 94 13.55 -8.61 -9.94
C SER A 94 12.82 -9.86 -10.44
N GLY A 95 12.02 -9.70 -11.50
CA GLY A 95 11.21 -10.77 -12.10
C GLY A 95 9.94 -11.15 -11.32
N CYS A 96 9.76 -10.59 -10.12
CA CYS A 96 8.60 -10.92 -9.29
C CYS A 96 7.30 -10.25 -9.76
N LEU A 97 7.36 -9.05 -10.32
CA LEU A 97 6.14 -8.39 -10.79
C LEU A 97 5.51 -9.10 -11.98
N GLU A 98 6.33 -9.60 -12.92
CA GLU A 98 5.83 -10.42 -14.04
C GLU A 98 5.19 -11.72 -13.56
N LYS A 99 5.82 -12.40 -12.59
CA LYS A 99 5.24 -13.63 -11.99
C LYS A 99 3.91 -13.32 -11.31
N LEU A 100 3.85 -12.24 -10.53
CA LEU A 100 2.64 -11.80 -9.83
C LEU A 100 1.52 -11.44 -10.81
N LEU A 101 1.82 -10.67 -11.88
CA LEU A 101 0.85 -10.31 -12.92
C LEU A 101 0.37 -11.55 -13.69
N SER A 102 1.27 -12.48 -13.99
CA SER A 102 0.93 -13.74 -14.65
C SER A 102 0.03 -14.60 -13.77
N PHE A 103 0.34 -14.73 -12.48
CA PHE A 103 -0.50 -15.41 -11.51
C PHE A 103 -1.88 -14.75 -11.38
N ALA A 104 -1.92 -13.43 -11.29
CA ALA A 104 -3.14 -12.65 -11.18
C ALA A 104 -4.08 -12.78 -12.38
N ALA A 105 -3.54 -13.10 -13.56
CA ALA A 105 -4.28 -13.31 -14.80
C ALA A 105 -4.87 -14.72 -14.94
N LEU A 106 -4.54 -15.66 -14.07
CA LEU A 106 -5.10 -17.01 -14.10
C LEU A 106 -6.62 -16.99 -13.87
N PRO A 107 -7.39 -17.83 -14.56
CA PRO A 107 -8.86 -17.88 -14.39
C PRO A 107 -9.30 -18.12 -12.95
N GLU A 108 -8.54 -18.89 -12.16
CA GLU A 108 -8.80 -19.17 -10.75
C GLU A 108 -8.70 -17.93 -9.86
N GLN A 109 -8.05 -16.87 -10.36
CA GLN A 109 -7.86 -15.60 -9.66
C GLN A 109 -8.87 -14.52 -10.10
N ASN A 110 -9.87 -14.85 -10.91
CA ASN A 110 -10.84 -13.88 -11.42
C ASN A 110 -11.64 -13.16 -10.31
N ASN A 111 -11.81 -13.77 -9.14
CA ASN A 111 -12.48 -13.19 -7.98
C ASN A 111 -11.51 -12.55 -6.96
N VAL A 112 -10.22 -12.47 -7.30
CA VAL A 112 -9.23 -11.78 -6.47
C VAL A 112 -9.14 -10.33 -6.92
N GLY A 113 -9.56 -9.41 -6.04
CA GLY A 113 -9.59 -7.98 -6.29
C GLY A 113 -8.29 -7.27 -5.95
N MET A 114 -7.49 -7.83 -5.03
CA MET A 114 -6.22 -7.25 -4.62
C MET A 114 -5.23 -8.34 -4.21
N LEU A 115 -3.98 -8.13 -4.59
CA LEU A 115 -2.85 -9.00 -4.30
C LEU A 115 -1.70 -8.22 -3.67
N THR A 116 -0.91 -8.92 -2.88
CA THR A 116 0.41 -8.49 -2.41
C THR A 116 1.38 -9.66 -2.45
N VAL A 117 2.61 -9.39 -2.05
CA VAL A 117 3.66 -10.38 -1.81
C VAL A 117 4.16 -10.22 -0.37
N PRO A 118 4.84 -11.20 0.23
CA PRO A 118 5.54 -11.01 1.50
C PRO A 118 6.47 -9.80 1.44
N LEU A 119 6.29 -8.88 2.38
CA LEU A 119 7.15 -7.72 2.55
C LEU A 119 8.25 -8.05 3.53
N VAL A 120 9.50 -7.81 3.13
CA VAL A 120 10.70 -8.04 3.94
C VAL A 120 11.36 -6.71 4.23
N ARG A 121 11.85 -6.53 5.45
CA ARG A 121 12.53 -5.29 5.85
C ARG A 121 13.86 -5.14 5.14
N TYR A 122 14.14 -3.89 4.74
CA TYR A 122 15.37 -3.54 4.05
C TYR A 122 16.04 -2.33 4.70
N ASP A 123 17.36 -2.40 4.83
CA ASP A 123 18.19 -1.28 5.26
C ASP A 123 18.81 -0.62 4.01
N ILE A 124 18.28 0.53 3.62
CA ILE A 124 18.75 1.27 2.44
C ILE A 124 20.19 1.79 2.61
N HIS A 125 20.61 2.11 3.84
CA HIS A 125 21.95 2.62 4.10
C HIS A 125 22.99 1.51 4.03
N ALA A 126 22.65 0.33 4.56
CA ALA A 126 23.51 -0.85 4.47
C ALA A 126 23.33 -1.62 3.16
N ASN A 127 22.37 -1.20 2.31
CA ASN A 127 21.98 -1.82 1.04
C ASN A 127 21.77 -3.33 1.16
N LYS A 128 21.02 -3.77 2.17
CA LYS A 128 20.77 -5.20 2.44
C LYS A 128 19.40 -5.50 3.05
N SER A 129 18.90 -6.69 2.75
CA SER A 129 17.76 -7.26 3.48
C SER A 129 18.12 -7.48 4.94
N LEU A 130 17.15 -7.26 5.83
CA LEU A 130 17.26 -7.59 7.24
C LEU A 130 16.80 -9.02 7.53
N ASN A 131 16.34 -9.77 6.51
CA ASN A 131 15.86 -11.15 6.61
C ASN A 131 14.78 -11.35 7.69
N VAL A 132 13.95 -10.33 7.88
CA VAL A 132 12.76 -10.40 8.73
C VAL A 132 11.57 -9.86 7.96
N PHE A 133 10.41 -10.45 8.19
CA PHE A 133 9.18 -9.94 7.59
C PHE A 133 8.84 -8.55 8.12
N ASP A 134 8.37 -7.70 7.24
CA ASP A 134 7.67 -6.47 7.58
C ASP A 134 6.18 -6.71 7.67
N SER A 135 5.61 -7.41 6.69
CA SER A 135 4.19 -7.79 6.67
C SER A 135 3.97 -8.98 5.73
N VAL A 136 3.18 -9.94 6.17
CA VAL A 136 2.60 -11.00 5.33
C VAL A 136 1.08 -10.85 5.38
N GLY A 137 0.60 -9.65 4.98
CA GLY A 137 -0.79 -9.24 5.14
C GLY A 137 -1.10 -8.67 6.53
N ILE A 138 -2.35 -8.22 6.69
CA ILE A 138 -2.85 -7.60 7.92
C ILE A 138 -4.07 -8.38 8.40
N ALA A 139 -4.17 -8.62 9.70
CA ALA A 139 -5.35 -9.22 10.33
C ALA A 139 -5.85 -8.40 11.52
N CYS A 140 -7.15 -8.50 11.77
CA CYS A 140 -7.80 -7.91 12.93
C CYS A 140 -7.90 -8.93 14.06
N ASN A 141 -7.13 -8.74 15.13
CA ASN A 141 -7.17 -9.66 16.27
C ASN A 141 -8.53 -9.65 17.01
N TYR A 142 -8.69 -10.53 18.00
CA TYR A 142 -9.93 -10.67 18.77
C TYR A 142 -10.39 -9.35 19.40
N TYR A 143 -9.46 -8.53 19.88
CA TYR A 143 -9.75 -7.23 20.52
C TYR A 143 -10.05 -6.10 19.53
N GLY A 144 -9.99 -6.36 18.22
CA GLY A 144 -10.24 -5.35 17.18
C GLY A 144 -9.02 -4.53 16.75
N ARG A 145 -7.81 -4.96 17.13
CA ARG A 145 -6.58 -4.32 16.69
C ARG A 145 -6.09 -4.92 15.38
N TRP A 146 -5.88 -4.07 14.40
CA TRP A 146 -5.23 -4.42 13.13
C TRP A 146 -3.73 -4.50 13.30
N GLN A 147 -3.14 -5.58 12.81
CA GLN A 147 -1.71 -5.89 12.98
C GLN A 147 -1.15 -6.56 11.72
N ASP A 148 0.07 -6.19 11.34
CA ASP A 148 0.85 -6.91 10.33
C ASP A 148 1.14 -8.32 10.81
N ILE A 149 0.82 -9.31 9.97
CA ILE A 149 1.10 -10.73 10.23
C ILE A 149 2.60 -10.97 10.06
N LYS A 150 3.19 -11.78 10.92
CA LYS A 150 4.61 -12.13 10.96
C LYS A 150 5.58 -10.94 11.05
N ALA A 151 5.11 -9.74 11.39
CA ALA A 151 5.99 -8.58 11.53
C ALA A 151 7.11 -8.83 12.54
N ASN A 152 8.36 -8.60 12.13
CA ASN A 152 9.61 -8.87 12.87
C ASN A 152 9.98 -10.36 13.07
N GLU A 153 9.20 -11.29 12.52
CA GLU A 153 9.62 -12.70 12.51
C GLU A 153 10.69 -12.92 11.44
N PRO A 154 11.59 -13.90 11.62
CA PRO A 154 12.57 -14.27 10.61
C PRO A 154 11.89 -14.60 9.29
N GLN A 155 12.48 -14.16 8.16
CA GLN A 155 12.03 -14.55 6.84
C GLN A 155 12.29 -16.05 6.66
N ILE A 156 11.23 -16.79 6.38
CA ILE A 156 11.23 -18.22 6.04
C ILE A 156 10.39 -18.43 4.80
N ASP A 157 10.63 -19.49 4.08
CA ASP A 157 9.80 -19.89 2.97
C ASP A 157 8.39 -20.22 3.45
N ILE A 158 7.40 -19.77 2.70
CA ILE A 158 5.98 -20.07 2.93
C ILE A 158 5.59 -21.13 1.92
N GLU A 159 5.19 -22.32 2.39
CA GLU A 159 4.94 -23.50 1.54
C GLU A 159 3.79 -23.29 0.53
N GLU A 160 2.75 -22.55 0.95
CA GLU A 160 1.60 -22.30 0.09
C GLU A 160 1.94 -21.21 -0.94
N THR A 161 1.75 -21.47 -2.22
CA THR A 161 1.92 -20.48 -3.31
C THR A 161 1.01 -19.26 -3.13
N PHE A 162 -0.19 -19.46 -2.57
CA PHE A 162 -1.18 -18.40 -2.38
C PHE A 162 -1.91 -18.55 -1.06
N THR A 163 -1.98 -17.48 -0.28
CA THR A 163 -2.75 -17.41 0.96
C THR A 163 -3.76 -16.25 0.94
N LEU A 164 -4.90 -16.42 1.62
CA LEU A 164 -5.88 -15.35 1.75
C LEU A 164 -5.47 -14.35 2.81
N ALA A 165 -5.75 -13.08 2.55
CA ALA A 165 -5.53 -11.99 3.50
C ALA A 165 -6.86 -11.36 3.95
N GLU A 166 -6.93 -10.89 5.20
CA GLU A 166 -8.04 -10.09 5.70
C GLU A 166 -7.91 -8.62 5.26
N ALA A 167 -6.69 -8.10 5.24
CA ALA A 167 -6.33 -6.83 4.64
C ALA A 167 -4.88 -6.87 4.15
N ILE A 168 -4.51 -5.94 3.27
CA ILE A 168 -3.19 -5.83 2.65
C ILE A 168 -2.51 -4.55 3.11
N CYS A 169 -1.20 -4.64 3.40
CA CYS A 169 -0.37 -3.49 3.79
C CYS A 169 -0.22 -2.50 2.62
N GLY A 170 -0.41 -1.22 2.92
CA GLY A 170 -0.36 -0.13 1.94
C GLY A 170 0.97 0.06 1.20
N ALA A 171 2.04 -0.61 1.66
CA ALA A 171 3.35 -0.49 1.02
C ALA A 171 3.40 -1.14 -0.38
N PHE A 172 2.57 -2.18 -0.63
CA PHE A 172 2.50 -2.88 -1.91
C PHE A 172 1.10 -3.47 -2.12
N MET A 173 0.29 -2.87 -2.97
CA MET A 173 -1.11 -3.28 -3.21
C MET A 173 -1.38 -3.36 -4.71
N LEU A 174 -1.30 -4.56 -5.31
CA LEU A 174 -1.69 -4.78 -6.69
C LEU A 174 -3.21 -4.99 -6.76
N THR A 175 -3.93 -3.99 -7.22
CA THR A 175 -5.40 -3.94 -7.22
C THR A 175 -5.94 -4.09 -8.64
N ARG A 176 -6.91 -4.98 -8.84
CA ARG A 176 -7.60 -5.15 -10.12
C ARG A 176 -8.45 -3.91 -10.42
N VAL A 177 -8.31 -3.35 -11.62
CA VAL A 177 -9.05 -2.13 -12.01
C VAL A 177 -10.56 -2.35 -11.92
N SER A 178 -11.08 -3.50 -12.35
CA SER A 178 -12.52 -3.81 -12.24
C SER A 178 -13.01 -3.85 -10.80
N ALA A 179 -12.20 -4.34 -9.85
CA ALA A 179 -12.53 -4.32 -8.43
C ALA A 179 -12.52 -2.89 -7.88
N LEU A 180 -11.51 -2.10 -8.27
CA LEU A 180 -11.36 -0.71 -7.83
C LEU A 180 -12.52 0.18 -8.33
N THR A 181 -12.95 0.00 -9.59
CA THR A 181 -14.05 0.76 -10.20
C THR A 181 -15.43 0.32 -9.74
N GLN A 182 -15.60 -0.96 -9.40
CA GLN A 182 -16.84 -1.49 -8.81
C GLN A 182 -17.01 -1.04 -7.35
N CYS A 183 -15.91 -0.95 -6.60
CA CYS A 183 -15.91 -0.66 -5.17
C CYS A 183 -15.48 0.79 -4.92
N VAL A 184 -16.35 1.73 -5.28
CA VAL A 184 -16.10 3.17 -5.11
C VAL A 184 -16.11 3.61 -3.65
N ASP A 185 -15.47 4.73 -3.37
CA ASP A 185 -15.42 5.35 -2.04
C ASP A 185 -16.76 6.02 -1.63
N SER A 186 -16.79 6.69 -0.50
CA SER A 186 -17.98 7.39 0.01
C SER A 186 -18.45 8.55 -0.88
N LYS A 187 -17.64 8.96 -1.85
CA LYS A 187 -17.97 10.01 -2.85
C LYS A 187 -18.34 9.44 -4.22
N GLY A 188 -18.41 8.12 -4.35
CA GLY A 188 -18.76 7.45 -5.60
C GLY A 188 -17.62 7.41 -6.62
N LEU A 189 -16.38 7.49 -6.21
CA LEU A 189 -15.20 7.51 -7.09
C LEU A 189 -14.25 6.35 -6.77
N PRO A 190 -13.54 5.78 -7.78
CA PRO A 190 -12.54 4.73 -7.55
C PRO A 190 -11.35 5.26 -6.75
N GLY A 191 -10.69 4.36 -6.00
CA GLY A 191 -9.49 4.69 -5.23
C GLY A 191 -9.68 4.57 -3.72
N PHE A 192 -8.77 5.17 -2.98
CA PHE A 192 -8.84 5.24 -1.52
C PHE A 192 -9.95 6.16 -1.03
N GLU A 193 -10.44 5.93 0.18
CA GLU A 193 -11.47 6.74 0.84
C GLU A 193 -11.00 8.22 0.98
N ARG A 194 -11.59 9.13 0.20
CA ARG A 194 -11.18 10.53 0.07
C ARG A 194 -11.34 11.37 1.34
N THR A 195 -12.07 10.86 2.32
CA THR A 195 -12.20 11.52 3.63
C THR A 195 -10.96 11.29 4.51
N TYR A 196 -10.06 10.39 4.11
CA TYR A 196 -8.80 10.14 4.80
C TYR A 196 -7.69 11.01 4.21
N TYR A 197 -6.83 11.53 5.09
CA TYR A 197 -5.58 12.18 4.70
C TYR A 197 -4.46 11.14 4.50
N MET A 198 -4.29 10.26 5.49
CA MET A 198 -3.43 9.07 5.49
C MET A 198 -3.71 8.18 6.70
N TYR A 199 -3.18 6.97 6.69
CA TYR A 199 -3.34 5.88 7.65
C TYR A 199 -4.72 5.21 7.63
N LYS A 200 -4.70 3.88 7.61
CA LYS A 200 -5.85 2.98 7.56
C LYS A 200 -6.61 2.98 6.23
N GLU A 201 -6.14 3.73 5.24
CA GLU A 201 -6.66 3.68 3.86
C GLU A 201 -6.50 2.29 3.25
N ASP A 202 -5.39 1.62 3.57
CA ASP A 202 -5.07 0.24 3.16
C ASP A 202 -6.08 -0.77 3.73
N ILE A 203 -6.41 -0.64 5.01
CA ILE A 203 -7.41 -1.47 5.66
C ILE A 203 -8.81 -1.14 5.15
N GLU A 204 -9.12 0.14 4.97
CA GLU A 204 -10.42 0.59 4.48
C GLU A 204 -10.73 0.02 3.10
N ILE A 205 -9.82 0.20 2.12
CA ILE A 205 -10.03 -0.31 0.77
C ILE A 205 -10.05 -1.84 0.75
N SER A 206 -9.21 -2.51 1.54
CA SER A 206 -9.22 -3.96 1.72
C SER A 206 -10.58 -4.45 2.19
N GLN A 207 -11.11 -3.86 3.25
CA GLN A 207 -12.41 -4.27 3.80
C GLN A 207 -13.58 -3.90 2.89
N ARG A 208 -13.49 -2.82 2.13
CA ARG A 208 -14.48 -2.42 1.14
C ARG A 208 -14.57 -3.43 -0.01
N LEU A 209 -13.43 -3.91 -0.51
CA LEU A 209 -13.36 -4.97 -1.51
C LEU A 209 -13.94 -6.29 -0.97
N VAL A 210 -13.55 -6.71 0.23
CA VAL A 210 -14.09 -7.93 0.86
C VAL A 210 -15.59 -7.86 1.04
N LYS A 211 -16.13 -6.71 1.49
CA LYS A 211 -17.58 -6.49 1.66
C LYS A 211 -18.33 -6.58 0.33
N ALA A 212 -17.69 -6.25 -0.77
CA ALA A 212 -18.25 -6.38 -2.12
C ALA A 212 -18.10 -7.79 -2.72
N GLY A 213 -17.50 -8.75 -2.00
CA GLY A 213 -17.35 -10.13 -2.41
C GLY A 213 -16.02 -10.48 -3.08
N TRP A 214 -15.09 -9.51 -3.20
CA TRP A 214 -13.75 -9.76 -3.69
C TRP A 214 -12.88 -10.47 -2.65
N ARG A 215 -11.98 -11.33 -3.12
CA ARG A 215 -10.93 -11.94 -2.29
C ARG A 215 -9.67 -11.08 -2.32
N LEU A 216 -8.93 -11.12 -1.24
CA LEU A 216 -7.59 -10.52 -1.12
C LEU A 216 -6.59 -11.65 -0.90
N GLY A 217 -5.39 -11.54 -1.48
CA GLY A 217 -4.42 -12.60 -1.37
C GLY A 217 -2.97 -12.15 -1.36
N ILE A 218 -2.14 -13.09 -0.93
CA ILE A 218 -0.70 -12.97 -0.87
C ILE A 218 -0.12 -14.04 -1.76
N TYR A 219 0.67 -13.62 -2.75
CA TYR A 219 1.41 -14.53 -3.63
C TYR A 219 2.80 -14.76 -3.05
N ASN A 220 3.02 -15.95 -2.52
CA ASN A 220 4.19 -16.25 -1.68
C ASN A 220 5.46 -16.62 -2.47
N GLU A 221 5.36 -16.83 -3.79
CA GLU A 221 6.51 -17.13 -4.68
C GLU A 221 7.36 -15.89 -5.02
N CYS A 222 7.00 -14.74 -4.46
CA CYS A 222 7.62 -13.45 -4.71
C CYS A 222 7.85 -12.70 -3.40
N THR A 223 8.78 -11.75 -3.45
CA THR A 223 9.11 -10.90 -2.29
C THR A 223 9.21 -9.45 -2.75
N ALA A 224 8.81 -8.53 -1.89
CA ALA A 224 9.13 -7.12 -2.01
C ALA A 224 9.83 -6.65 -0.72
N PHE A 225 10.72 -5.67 -0.89
CA PHE A 225 11.45 -5.06 0.22
C PHE A 225 10.77 -3.76 0.64
N HIS A 226 10.82 -3.46 1.94
CA HIS A 226 10.26 -2.22 2.48
C HIS A 226 11.18 -1.64 3.55
N CYS A 227 11.60 -0.39 3.38
CA CYS A 227 12.55 0.24 4.30
C CYS A 227 11.90 0.68 5.61
N ARG A 228 10.57 0.81 5.65
CA ARG A 228 9.76 1.21 6.80
C ARG A 228 10.34 2.40 7.57
N GLY A 229 10.18 3.60 7.07
CA GLY A 229 10.72 4.84 7.62
C GLY A 229 10.22 5.28 9.00
N TRP A 230 9.47 4.43 9.74
CA TRP A 230 8.87 4.78 11.02
C TRP A 230 9.73 4.32 12.19
N ASN A 231 10.05 5.27 13.08
CA ASN A 231 10.64 4.96 14.38
C ASN A 231 9.71 4.03 15.19
N ALA A 232 10.27 2.95 15.75
CA ALA A 232 9.55 1.99 16.59
C ALA A 232 8.94 2.63 17.85
N SER A 233 9.38 3.84 18.23
CA SER A 233 8.90 4.55 19.41
C SER A 233 7.66 5.39 19.09
N ARG A 234 6.52 5.03 19.71
CA ARG A 234 5.27 5.82 19.65
C ARG A 234 5.47 7.30 20.03
N LYS A 235 6.45 7.62 20.88
CA LYS A 235 6.76 9.00 21.30
C LYS A 235 7.28 9.86 20.14
N ALA A 236 7.99 9.26 19.18
CA ALA A 236 8.53 9.93 18.01
C ALA A 236 7.47 10.18 16.91
N VAL A 237 6.31 9.54 16.98
CA VAL A 237 5.23 9.72 16.00
C VAL A 237 4.55 11.06 16.25
N PRO A 238 4.45 11.97 15.24
CA PRO A 238 3.80 13.27 15.39
C PRO A 238 2.33 13.15 15.80
N TYR A 239 1.80 14.14 16.50
CA TYR A 239 0.41 14.15 16.95
C TYR A 239 -0.59 14.02 15.80
N TRP A 240 -0.38 14.76 14.71
CA TRP A 240 -1.27 14.70 13.54
C TRP A 240 -1.40 13.27 12.97
N ALA A 241 -0.31 12.52 12.94
CA ALA A 241 -0.29 11.14 12.46
C ALA A 241 -1.10 10.21 13.38
N LYS A 242 -0.92 10.35 14.70
CA LYS A 242 -1.71 9.63 15.70
C LYS A 242 -3.19 9.95 15.58
N TRP A 243 -3.51 11.23 15.35
CA TRP A 243 -4.87 11.73 15.21
C TRP A 243 -5.57 11.10 13.99
N HIS A 244 -4.98 11.20 12.80
CA HIS A 244 -5.54 10.58 11.59
C HIS A 244 -5.70 9.08 11.73
N SER A 245 -4.69 8.39 12.24
CA SER A 245 -4.77 6.96 12.51
C SER A 245 -5.92 6.61 13.48
N ALA A 246 -6.19 7.42 14.49
CA ALA A 246 -7.22 7.14 15.48
C ALA A 246 -8.64 7.42 14.95
N ILE A 247 -8.83 8.50 14.20
CA ILE A 247 -10.12 8.82 13.57
C ILE A 247 -10.48 7.73 12.56
N ASN A 248 -9.52 7.35 11.71
CA ASN A 248 -9.74 6.38 10.64
C ASN A 248 -9.97 4.97 11.20
N ASP A 249 -9.34 4.59 12.34
CA ASP A 249 -9.69 3.35 13.05
C ASP A 249 -11.18 3.31 13.47
N VAL A 250 -11.73 4.45 13.92
CA VAL A 250 -13.16 4.54 14.29
C VAL A 250 -14.05 4.38 13.06
N ASP A 251 -13.68 5.00 11.93
CA ASP A 251 -14.45 4.88 10.69
C ASP A 251 -14.43 3.44 10.15
N VAL A 252 -13.25 2.80 10.08
CA VAL A 252 -13.10 1.40 9.69
C VAL A 252 -13.90 0.48 10.61
N ALA A 253 -13.84 0.71 11.93
CA ALA A 253 -14.60 -0.10 12.88
C ALA A 253 -16.10 0.01 12.67
N LYS A 254 -16.62 1.22 12.44
CA LYS A 254 -18.03 1.46 12.16
C LYS A 254 -18.52 0.82 10.86
N LYS A 255 -17.70 0.90 9.79
CA LYS A 255 -18.07 0.42 8.45
C LYS A 255 -17.95 -1.09 8.31
N TYR A 256 -16.95 -1.72 8.97
CA TYR A 256 -16.53 -3.09 8.64
C TYR A 256 -16.34 -4.02 9.85
N LYS A 257 -15.96 -3.50 11.03
CA LYS A 257 -15.57 -4.33 12.21
C LYS A 257 -16.12 -3.76 13.51
N TRP A 258 -17.40 -3.78 13.68
CA TRP A 258 -18.14 -3.28 14.85
C TRP A 258 -17.52 -3.67 16.20
N ARG A 259 -17.04 -4.92 16.31
CA ARG A 259 -16.36 -5.40 17.52
C ARG A 259 -15.10 -4.60 17.87
N ALA A 260 -14.47 -3.93 16.90
CA ALA A 260 -13.29 -3.09 17.10
C ALA A 260 -13.64 -1.68 17.60
N LEU A 261 -14.91 -1.27 17.57
CA LEU A 261 -15.33 0.08 17.89
C LEU A 261 -14.97 0.53 19.32
N PRO A 262 -15.13 -0.29 20.37
CA PRO A 262 -14.72 0.12 21.72
C PRO A 262 -13.23 0.45 21.82
N LEU A 263 -12.37 -0.38 21.21
CA LEU A 263 -10.92 -0.13 21.17
C LEU A 263 -10.58 1.12 20.37
N ALA A 264 -11.20 1.29 19.20
CA ALA A 264 -10.98 2.47 18.35
C ALA A 264 -11.40 3.77 19.05
N LEU A 265 -12.53 3.77 19.74
CA LEU A 265 -12.99 4.94 20.53
C LEU A 265 -12.06 5.22 21.71
N SER A 266 -11.59 4.21 22.44
CA SER A 266 -10.64 4.38 23.54
C SER A 266 -9.30 4.96 23.02
N LYS A 267 -8.81 4.47 21.89
CA LYS A 267 -7.61 5.03 21.23
C LYS A 267 -7.81 6.49 20.84
N LEU A 268 -8.97 6.82 20.24
CA LEU A 268 -9.27 8.20 19.84
C LEU A 268 -9.34 9.12 21.05
N ALA A 269 -9.99 8.69 22.14
CA ALA A 269 -10.04 9.46 23.40
C ALA A 269 -8.64 9.65 23.98
N TRP A 270 -7.81 8.60 24.02
CA TRP A 270 -6.42 8.69 24.47
C TRP A 270 -5.61 9.70 23.66
N VAL A 271 -5.65 9.62 22.32
CA VAL A 271 -4.94 10.55 21.44
C VAL A 271 -5.43 11.97 21.66
N LYS A 272 -6.77 12.18 21.79
CA LYS A 272 -7.37 13.49 21.95
C LYS A 272 -7.03 14.18 23.27
N PHE A 273 -7.05 13.42 24.37
CA PHE A 273 -6.97 14.03 25.72
C PHE A 273 -5.61 13.84 26.40
N VAL A 274 -4.82 12.84 26.01
CA VAL A 274 -3.54 12.54 26.67
C VAL A 274 -2.34 12.88 25.79
N GLU A 275 -2.41 12.63 24.48
CA GLU A 275 -1.27 12.84 23.56
C GLU A 275 -1.28 14.20 22.84
N LYS A 276 -2.27 15.05 23.10
CA LYS A 276 -2.43 16.40 22.49
C LYS A 276 -1.39 17.42 23.01
N LYS A 277 -0.40 17.02 23.81
CA LYS A 277 0.62 17.92 24.38
C LYS A 277 1.64 18.36 23.35
#